data_a5376dce950cc03eb8126679681e0e3b
#
_entry.id   a5376dce950cc03eb8126679681e0e3b
#
_cell.length_a   1.000
_cell.length_b   1.000
_cell.length_c   1.000
_cell.angle_alpha   90.00
_cell.angle_beta   90.00
_cell.angle_gamma   90.00
#
_symmetry.space_group_name_H-M   'P 1'
#
loop_
_entity.id
_entity.type
_entity.pdbx_description
1 polymer ?
#
loop_
_entity_poly.entity_id
_entity_poly.type
_entity_poly.pdbx_seq_one_letter_code
_entity_poly.pdbx_strand_id
1 'polypeptide(L)'
;MNDDGVESGLPIASPPFDAGEGGDTGSVGGVVLAAGTSDRFGAENKLLATVDGEQIVRRAVRTLVSAGIAPVVVVVGHEADAVGGALRGLDVETVRNESYASGQASSVRAGIEVLEREHDVEAAVIALGDMPFVDPETVETLVSAYRNEVGDALAAATGGKRGNPVLFDRRFFAELTAIGGDTGGRRILLESDASALVEVDDDGVRRDIDESSDLQN
;
A
#
# COMPACT_ATOMS: atom_id res chain seq x y z
N MET A 1 1.19 -1.70 22.86
CA MET A 1 -0.04 -1.13 23.44
C MET A 1 -0.87 -0.78 22.23
N ASN A 2 -1.73 -1.73 21.83
CA ASN A 2 -2.49 -1.63 20.59
C ASN A 2 -3.53 -0.51 20.76
N ASP A 3 -3.42 0.50 19.93
CA ASP A 3 -4.41 1.58 19.83
C ASP A 3 -5.60 1.10 18.96
N ASP A 4 -6.36 0.15 19.51
CA ASP A 4 -7.57 -0.42 18.87
C ASP A 4 -8.80 0.50 19.08
N GLY A 5 -8.61 1.74 19.40
CA GLY A 5 -9.66 2.51 20.07
C GLY A 5 -10.10 3.81 19.43
N VAL A 6 -9.91 4.12 18.12
CA VAL A 6 -10.59 5.29 17.51
C VAL A 6 -10.55 5.19 15.97
N GLU A 7 -11.17 4.20 15.37
CA GLU A 7 -11.45 4.21 13.92
C GLU A 7 -12.97 4.28 13.62
N SER A 8 -13.78 4.60 14.62
CA SER A 8 -15.24 4.54 14.55
C SER A 8 -15.91 5.78 13.94
N GLY A 9 -15.37 6.33 12.86
CA GLY A 9 -15.95 7.52 12.24
C GLY A 9 -15.99 7.54 10.72
N LEU A 10 -15.20 6.69 10.05
CA LEU A 10 -15.20 6.67 8.58
C LEU A 10 -16.40 5.88 8.04
N PRO A 11 -17.07 6.35 6.97
CA PRO A 11 -18.10 5.58 6.30
C PRO A 11 -17.52 4.28 5.75
N ILE A 12 -18.31 3.20 5.81
CA ILE A 12 -17.93 1.89 5.25
C ILE A 12 -18.78 1.67 3.99
N ALA A 13 -18.09 1.41 2.87
CA ALA A 13 -18.69 1.01 1.62
C ALA A 13 -18.40 -0.47 1.35
N SER A 14 -19.38 -1.19 0.85
CA SER A 14 -19.25 -2.62 0.54
C SER A 14 -19.53 -2.89 -0.94
N PRO A 15 -18.75 -3.78 -1.61
CA PRO A 15 -19.06 -4.21 -2.96
C PRO A 15 -20.43 -4.93 -3.02
N PRO A 16 -21.03 -5.12 -4.24
CA PRO A 16 -20.42 -4.79 -5.52
C PRO A 16 -20.46 -3.29 -5.81
N PHE A 17 -19.36 -2.76 -6.35
CA PHE A 17 -19.36 -1.47 -7.01
C PHE A 17 -19.66 -1.74 -8.48
N ASP A 18 -20.70 -1.11 -9.01
CA ASP A 18 -21.08 -1.30 -10.40
C ASP A 18 -19.85 -1.01 -11.28
N ALA A 19 -19.64 -1.86 -12.30
CA ALA A 19 -18.70 -1.51 -13.36
C ALA A 19 -19.31 -0.33 -14.12
N GLY A 20 -19.32 0.84 -13.45
CA GLY A 20 -19.92 2.04 -13.98
C GLY A 20 -19.29 2.34 -15.34
N GLU A 21 -20.08 2.85 -16.26
CA GLU A 21 -19.59 3.67 -17.36
C GLU A 21 -18.96 4.95 -16.78
N GLY A 22 -18.22 4.77 -15.67
CA GLY A 22 -17.45 5.83 -15.02
C GLY A 22 -16.48 6.36 -16.05
N GLY A 23 -16.57 7.66 -16.31
CA GLY A 23 -15.71 8.33 -17.27
C GLY A 23 -14.25 7.90 -17.04
N ASP A 24 -13.44 8.03 -18.06
CA ASP A 24 -11.99 7.75 -18.07
C ASP A 24 -11.34 8.32 -16.80
N THR A 25 -11.52 7.59 -15.69
CA THR A 25 -10.82 7.89 -14.43
C THR A 25 -9.42 7.38 -14.64
N GLY A 26 -8.53 8.24 -15.07
CA GLY A 26 -7.14 8.05 -15.43
C GLY A 26 -6.40 6.84 -14.85
N SER A 27 -5.16 6.69 -15.15
CA SER A 27 -4.38 5.55 -14.69
C SER A 27 -4.16 5.60 -13.17
N VAL A 28 -4.26 4.44 -12.50
CA VAL A 28 -3.93 4.28 -11.09
C VAL A 28 -2.53 3.67 -10.97
N GLY A 29 -1.62 4.38 -10.31
CA GLY A 29 -0.28 3.89 -10.02
C GLY A 29 -0.22 3.13 -8.69
N GLY A 30 0.87 2.40 -8.47
CA GLY A 30 1.15 1.69 -7.22
C GLY A 30 2.44 2.17 -6.56
N VAL A 31 2.45 2.28 -5.24
CA VAL A 31 3.65 2.47 -4.42
C VAL A 31 3.72 1.34 -3.40
N VAL A 32 4.80 0.56 -3.44
CA VAL A 32 5.06 -0.47 -2.42
C VAL A 32 6.18 -0.01 -1.50
N LEU A 33 5.89 0.10 -0.21
CA LEU A 33 6.85 0.52 0.81
C LEU A 33 7.69 -0.69 1.28
N ALA A 34 8.93 -0.76 0.84
CA ALA A 34 9.85 -1.86 1.09
C ALA A 34 11.23 -1.38 1.63
N ALA A 35 11.24 -0.30 2.43
CA ALA A 35 12.47 0.36 2.89
C ALA A 35 12.81 0.12 4.36
N GLY A 36 11.95 -0.60 5.12
CA GLY A 36 12.08 -0.79 6.57
C GLY A 36 13.28 -1.63 7.01
N THR A 37 13.75 -1.43 8.26
CA THR A 37 14.94 -2.07 8.85
C THR A 37 14.72 -3.49 9.35
N SER A 38 13.47 -3.94 9.50
CA SER A 38 13.11 -5.29 10.02
C SER A 38 13.65 -5.61 11.43
N ASP A 39 13.82 -4.61 12.30
CA ASP A 39 14.52 -4.75 13.58
C ASP A 39 13.95 -5.83 14.53
N ARG A 40 12.66 -6.15 14.41
CA ARG A 40 11.99 -7.18 15.22
C ARG A 40 12.11 -8.59 14.66
N PHE A 41 12.44 -8.73 13.38
CA PHE A 41 12.49 -10.02 12.69
C PHE A 41 13.76 -10.82 13.01
N GLY A 42 14.81 -10.17 13.53
CA GLY A 42 16.09 -10.77 13.88
C GLY A 42 17.23 -10.27 13.00
N ALA A 43 18.18 -11.15 12.67
CA ALA A 43 19.38 -10.80 11.92
C ALA A 43 19.16 -10.72 10.40
N GLU A 44 18.04 -11.23 9.90
CA GLU A 44 17.72 -11.28 8.48
C GLU A 44 16.66 -10.22 8.14
N ASN A 45 16.69 -9.75 6.89
CA ASN A 45 15.67 -8.82 6.40
C ASN A 45 14.36 -9.59 6.14
N LYS A 46 13.30 -9.27 6.89
CA LYS A 46 11.97 -9.92 6.76
C LYS A 46 11.43 -9.94 5.35
N LEU A 47 11.71 -8.89 4.55
CA LEU A 47 11.24 -8.77 3.18
C LEU A 47 11.83 -9.83 2.24
N LEU A 48 13.00 -10.38 2.61
CA LEU A 48 13.70 -11.42 1.85
C LEU A 48 13.36 -12.83 2.34
N ALA A 49 12.72 -12.98 3.50
CA ALA A 49 12.19 -14.25 3.95
C ALA A 49 11.10 -14.76 2.99
N THR A 50 10.82 -16.07 3.05
CA THR A 50 9.88 -16.71 2.11
C THR A 50 8.62 -17.20 2.79
N VAL A 51 7.51 -16.99 2.13
CA VAL A 51 6.20 -17.59 2.42
C VAL A 51 5.79 -18.40 1.19
N ASP A 52 5.47 -19.67 1.39
CA ASP A 52 5.12 -20.61 0.29
C ASP A 52 6.16 -20.66 -0.84
N GLY A 53 7.45 -20.49 -0.50
CA GLY A 53 8.56 -20.53 -1.45
C GLY A 53 8.80 -19.25 -2.25
N GLU A 54 8.05 -18.18 -1.99
CA GLU A 54 8.23 -16.87 -2.61
C GLU A 54 8.62 -15.82 -1.57
N GLN A 55 9.54 -14.91 -1.92
CA GLN A 55 9.96 -13.83 -1.02
C GLN A 55 8.79 -12.88 -0.70
N ILE A 56 8.71 -12.46 0.57
CA ILE A 56 7.63 -11.62 1.10
C ILE A 56 7.41 -10.37 0.23
N VAL A 57 8.47 -9.59 -0.01
CA VAL A 57 8.38 -8.37 -0.82
C VAL A 57 7.92 -8.65 -2.25
N ARG A 58 8.43 -9.75 -2.84
CA ARG A 58 8.04 -10.13 -4.21
C ARG A 58 6.56 -10.45 -4.29
N ARG A 59 6.03 -11.19 -3.30
CA ARG A 59 4.61 -11.54 -3.23
C ARG A 59 3.73 -10.29 -3.06
N ALA A 60 4.09 -9.38 -2.15
CA ALA A 60 3.37 -8.12 -1.95
C ALA A 60 3.36 -7.24 -3.21
N VAL A 61 4.49 -7.14 -3.92
CA VAL A 61 4.57 -6.39 -5.19
C VAL A 61 3.73 -7.04 -6.28
N ARG A 62 3.78 -8.38 -6.37
CA ARG A 62 3.01 -9.13 -7.35
C ARG A 62 1.50 -8.96 -7.18
N THR A 63 1.00 -8.76 -5.97
CA THR A 63 -0.41 -8.43 -5.71
C THR A 63 -0.85 -7.22 -6.54
N LEU A 64 -0.10 -6.12 -6.52
CA LEU A 64 -0.45 -4.93 -7.30
C LEU A 64 -0.34 -5.16 -8.82
N VAL A 65 0.75 -5.81 -9.24
CA VAL A 65 0.94 -6.13 -10.67
C VAL A 65 -0.18 -7.06 -11.19
N SER A 66 -0.59 -8.05 -10.39
CA SER A 66 -1.66 -9.00 -10.76
C SER A 66 -3.04 -8.34 -10.79
N ALA A 67 -3.27 -7.31 -9.97
CA ALA A 67 -4.47 -6.48 -10.00
C ALA A 67 -4.47 -5.46 -11.17
N GLY A 68 -3.50 -5.52 -12.08
CA GLY A 68 -3.41 -4.63 -13.23
C GLY A 68 -2.98 -3.21 -12.92
N ILE A 69 -2.37 -2.97 -11.76
CA ILE A 69 -1.81 -1.66 -11.42
C ILE A 69 -0.53 -1.43 -12.24
N ALA A 70 -0.48 -0.31 -12.94
CA ALA A 70 0.69 0.16 -13.68
C ALA A 70 0.66 1.70 -13.84
N PRO A 71 1.77 2.39 -13.55
CA PRO A 71 3.07 1.87 -13.09
C PRO A 71 3.07 1.41 -11.63
N VAL A 72 4.03 0.56 -11.25
CA VAL A 72 4.29 0.19 -9.85
C VAL A 72 5.70 0.63 -9.47
N VAL A 73 5.81 1.51 -8.47
CA VAL A 73 7.05 2.00 -7.89
C VAL A 73 7.29 1.30 -6.54
N VAL A 74 8.43 0.61 -6.41
CA VAL A 74 8.83 -0.03 -5.15
C VAL A 74 9.91 0.81 -4.47
N VAL A 75 9.59 1.31 -3.28
CA VAL A 75 10.52 2.12 -2.50
C VAL A 75 11.39 1.21 -1.64
N VAL A 76 12.69 1.14 -1.94
CA VAL A 76 13.67 0.35 -1.22
C VAL A 76 14.56 1.24 -0.35
N GLY A 77 15.12 0.70 0.74
CA GLY A 77 15.97 1.46 1.66
C GLY A 77 17.02 0.56 2.32
N HIS A 78 16.68 -0.05 3.45
CA HIS A 78 17.57 -1.02 4.08
C HIS A 78 17.80 -2.21 3.16
N GLU A 79 19.07 -2.59 2.96
CA GLU A 79 19.48 -3.66 2.02
C GLU A 79 18.88 -3.54 0.60
N ALA A 80 18.78 -2.29 0.09
CA ALA A 80 18.12 -1.95 -1.17
C ALA A 80 18.51 -2.85 -2.35
N ASP A 81 19.80 -3.21 -2.47
CA ASP A 81 20.27 -4.05 -3.59
C ASP A 81 19.73 -5.48 -3.50
N ALA A 82 19.62 -6.04 -2.29
CA ALA A 82 19.08 -7.37 -2.07
C ALA A 82 17.56 -7.39 -2.30
N VAL A 83 16.84 -6.40 -1.76
CA VAL A 83 15.38 -6.24 -1.97
C VAL A 83 15.07 -6.02 -3.45
N GLY A 84 15.79 -5.13 -4.14
CA GLY A 84 15.66 -4.93 -5.58
C GLY A 84 15.99 -6.18 -6.39
N GLY A 85 16.97 -6.99 -5.92
CA GLY A 85 17.30 -8.29 -6.48
C GLY A 85 16.14 -9.29 -6.45
N ALA A 86 15.35 -9.27 -5.39
CA ALA A 86 14.16 -10.11 -5.23
C ALA A 86 13.04 -9.78 -6.24
N LEU A 87 13.03 -8.58 -6.77
CA LEU A 87 12.00 -8.09 -7.70
C LEU A 87 12.32 -8.33 -9.18
N ARG A 88 13.48 -8.92 -9.49
CA ARG A 88 13.88 -9.16 -10.88
C ARG A 88 12.82 -9.93 -11.66
N GLY A 89 12.52 -9.43 -12.87
CA GLY A 89 11.53 -10.02 -13.77
C GLY A 89 10.08 -9.61 -13.49
N LEU A 90 9.81 -8.78 -12.48
CA LEU A 90 8.55 -8.04 -12.38
C LEU A 90 8.67 -6.73 -13.15
N ASP A 91 7.57 -6.29 -13.75
CA ASP A 91 7.47 -4.99 -14.44
C ASP A 91 7.21 -3.89 -13.41
N VAL A 92 8.27 -3.46 -12.75
CA VAL A 92 8.21 -2.47 -11.68
C VAL A 92 9.45 -1.56 -11.70
N GLU A 93 9.28 -0.34 -11.24
CA GLU A 93 10.35 0.61 -11.00
C GLU A 93 10.80 0.56 -9.53
N THR A 94 12.10 0.65 -9.28
CA THR A 94 12.62 0.72 -7.91
C THR A 94 13.23 2.09 -7.65
N VAL A 95 12.84 2.73 -6.54
CA VAL A 95 13.43 3.98 -6.06
C VAL A 95 14.07 3.79 -4.69
N ARG A 96 15.30 4.29 -4.54
CA ARG A 96 16.03 4.21 -3.27
C ARG A 96 15.71 5.40 -2.37
N ASN A 97 15.22 5.12 -1.18
CA ASN A 97 15.03 6.12 -0.13
C ASN A 97 16.23 6.12 0.82
N GLU A 98 17.14 7.07 0.68
CA GLU A 98 18.28 7.22 1.59
C GLU A 98 17.89 7.67 3.00
N SER A 99 16.69 8.23 3.16
CA SER A 99 16.15 8.72 4.42
C SER A 99 15.21 7.73 5.11
N TYR A 100 15.26 6.43 4.76
CA TYR A 100 14.33 5.42 5.26
C TYR A 100 14.26 5.34 6.80
N ALA A 101 15.35 5.66 7.50
CA ALA A 101 15.41 5.69 8.96
C ALA A 101 14.60 6.85 9.58
N SER A 102 14.12 7.82 8.81
CA SER A 102 13.32 8.95 9.29
C SER A 102 11.81 8.67 9.38
N GLY A 103 11.41 7.41 9.17
CA GLY A 103 10.02 6.95 9.26
C GLY A 103 9.35 6.70 7.91
N GLN A 104 8.18 6.06 7.96
CA GLN A 104 7.43 5.60 6.80
C GLN A 104 7.07 6.73 5.82
N ALA A 105 6.79 7.94 6.31
CA ALA A 105 6.44 9.09 5.49
C ALA A 105 7.52 9.45 4.46
N SER A 106 8.81 9.21 4.77
CA SER A 106 9.90 9.43 3.81
C SER A 106 9.81 8.48 2.60
N SER A 107 9.35 7.26 2.81
CA SER A 107 9.14 6.26 1.75
C SER A 107 7.90 6.58 0.93
N VAL A 108 6.80 6.99 1.58
CA VAL A 108 5.60 7.48 0.87
C VAL A 108 5.97 8.63 -0.05
N ARG A 109 6.69 9.63 0.47
CA ARG A 109 7.17 10.77 -0.32
C ARG A 109 7.98 10.31 -1.53
N ALA A 110 8.99 9.47 -1.35
CA ALA A 110 9.86 9.02 -2.44
C ALA A 110 9.06 8.32 -3.55
N GLY A 111 8.08 7.49 -3.21
CA GLY A 111 7.24 6.79 -4.19
C GLY A 111 6.29 7.73 -4.93
N ILE A 112 5.60 8.61 -4.21
CA ILE A 112 4.66 9.58 -4.80
C ILE A 112 5.39 10.58 -5.71
N GLU A 113 6.56 11.08 -5.30
CA GLU A 113 7.37 11.98 -6.15
C GLU A 113 7.78 11.35 -7.48
N VAL A 114 8.06 10.04 -7.52
CA VAL A 114 8.33 9.32 -8.77
C VAL A 114 7.08 9.24 -9.63
N LEU A 115 5.95 8.80 -9.05
CA LEU A 115 4.68 8.74 -9.78
C LEU A 115 4.29 10.11 -10.37
N GLU A 116 4.43 11.19 -9.59
CA GLU A 116 4.04 12.53 -10.02
C GLU A 116 4.97 13.10 -11.12
N ARG A 117 6.27 12.79 -11.04
CA ARG A 117 7.27 13.32 -11.99
C ARG A 117 7.33 12.55 -13.30
N GLU A 118 7.17 11.22 -13.26
CA GLU A 118 7.48 10.34 -14.39
C GLU A 118 6.24 9.71 -15.03
N HIS A 119 5.09 9.77 -14.31
CA HIS A 119 3.87 9.10 -14.74
C HIS A 119 2.65 10.02 -14.60
N ASP A 120 1.72 9.90 -15.54
CA ASP A 120 0.45 10.63 -15.49
C ASP A 120 -0.63 9.74 -14.88
N VAL A 121 -0.66 9.72 -13.54
CA VAL A 121 -1.63 8.94 -12.76
C VAL A 121 -2.60 9.85 -12.01
N GLU A 122 -3.86 9.45 -11.92
CA GLU A 122 -4.92 10.18 -11.22
C GLU A 122 -5.07 9.74 -9.75
N ALA A 123 -4.55 8.56 -9.42
CA ALA A 123 -4.55 8.05 -8.05
C ALA A 123 -3.37 7.10 -7.81
N ALA A 124 -3.07 6.85 -6.54
CA ALA A 124 -2.04 5.90 -6.13
C ALA A 124 -2.56 4.92 -5.08
N VAL A 125 -2.35 3.62 -5.32
CA VAL A 125 -2.47 2.58 -4.30
C VAL A 125 -1.14 2.48 -3.56
N ILE A 126 -1.16 2.64 -2.23
CA ILE A 126 0.01 2.48 -1.37
C ILE A 126 -0.15 1.17 -0.59
N ALA A 127 0.79 0.25 -0.80
CA ALA A 127 0.85 -1.05 -0.15
C ALA A 127 2.13 -1.21 0.67
N LEU A 128 2.10 -2.12 1.64
CA LEU A 128 3.24 -2.46 2.48
C LEU A 128 3.94 -3.70 1.94
N GLY A 129 5.27 -3.66 1.84
CA GLY A 129 6.09 -4.75 1.32
C GLY A 129 6.15 -5.99 2.23
N ASP A 130 5.68 -5.89 3.47
CA ASP A 130 5.62 -6.93 4.49
C ASP A 130 4.22 -7.55 4.66
N MET A 131 3.28 -7.23 3.76
CA MET A 131 1.92 -7.79 3.74
C MET A 131 1.71 -8.73 2.54
N PRO A 132 2.28 -9.95 2.56
CA PRO A 132 2.26 -10.87 1.42
C PRO A 132 0.93 -11.61 1.22
N PHE A 133 -0.03 -11.42 2.10
CA PHE A 133 -1.30 -12.17 2.12
C PHE A 133 -2.47 -11.40 1.51
N VAL A 134 -2.26 -10.15 1.12
CA VAL A 134 -3.30 -9.34 0.45
C VAL A 134 -3.60 -9.93 -0.93
N ASP A 135 -4.88 -10.16 -1.20
CA ASP A 135 -5.34 -10.65 -2.49
C ASP A 135 -5.38 -9.55 -3.57
N PRO A 136 -5.05 -9.85 -4.84
CA PRO A 136 -5.21 -8.91 -5.95
C PRO A 136 -6.63 -8.35 -6.06
N GLU A 137 -7.66 -9.15 -5.78
CA GLU A 137 -9.07 -8.74 -5.80
C GLU A 137 -9.37 -7.59 -4.82
N THR A 138 -8.67 -7.53 -3.69
CA THR A 138 -8.74 -6.41 -2.75
C THR A 138 -8.30 -5.09 -3.41
N VAL A 139 -7.19 -5.11 -4.16
CA VAL A 139 -6.70 -3.95 -4.89
C VAL A 139 -7.68 -3.53 -6.00
N GLU A 140 -8.19 -4.50 -6.75
CA GLU A 140 -9.21 -4.28 -7.79
C GLU A 140 -10.48 -3.66 -7.21
N THR A 141 -10.91 -4.13 -6.02
CA THR A 141 -12.07 -3.60 -5.29
C THR A 141 -11.86 -2.15 -4.87
N LEU A 142 -10.67 -1.79 -4.34
CA LEU A 142 -10.34 -0.40 -4.01
C LEU A 142 -10.38 0.51 -5.24
N VAL A 143 -9.79 0.06 -6.36
CA VAL A 143 -9.81 0.82 -7.62
C VAL A 143 -11.23 0.96 -8.15
N SER A 144 -12.03 -0.10 -8.05
CA SER A 144 -13.45 -0.04 -8.43
C SER A 144 -14.23 0.95 -7.57
N ALA A 145 -14.05 0.93 -6.26
CA ALA A 145 -14.67 1.89 -5.35
C ALA A 145 -14.28 3.34 -5.69
N TYR A 146 -13.00 3.60 -5.96
CA TYR A 146 -12.51 4.92 -6.38
C TYR A 146 -13.18 5.36 -7.69
N ARG A 147 -13.23 4.49 -8.70
CA ARG A 147 -13.87 4.78 -10.00
C ARG A 147 -15.38 5.03 -9.88
N ASN A 148 -16.02 4.50 -8.85
CA ASN A 148 -17.43 4.73 -8.52
C ASN A 148 -17.63 5.91 -7.53
N GLU A 149 -16.62 6.76 -7.36
CA GLU A 149 -16.71 8.00 -6.55
C GLU A 149 -17.12 7.73 -5.09
N VAL A 150 -16.78 6.55 -4.54
CA VAL A 150 -17.04 6.20 -3.13
C VAL A 150 -16.27 7.14 -2.20
N GLY A 151 -15.09 7.57 -2.64
CA GLY A 151 -14.24 8.52 -1.94
C GLY A 151 -12.91 8.70 -2.66
N ASP A 152 -12.19 9.76 -2.25
CA ASP A 152 -10.89 10.12 -2.83
C ASP A 152 -9.71 9.67 -1.96
N ALA A 153 -9.99 9.20 -0.73
CA ALA A 153 -9.04 8.54 0.14
C ALA A 153 -9.71 7.28 0.70
N LEU A 154 -9.25 6.11 0.25
CA LEU A 154 -9.86 4.82 0.57
C LEU A 154 -8.88 3.92 1.30
N ALA A 155 -9.37 3.10 2.22
CA ALA A 155 -8.59 2.05 2.86
C ALA A 155 -9.34 0.73 2.81
N ALA A 156 -8.64 -0.36 2.51
CA ALA A 156 -9.19 -1.69 2.65
C ALA A 156 -9.54 -1.96 4.12
N ALA A 157 -10.65 -2.64 4.34
CA ALA A 157 -11.11 -3.01 5.68
C ALA A 157 -11.70 -4.41 5.68
N THR A 158 -11.55 -5.14 6.78
CA THR A 158 -12.20 -6.42 7.02
C THR A 158 -12.86 -6.41 8.40
N GLY A 159 -14.14 -6.81 8.47
CA GLY A 159 -14.94 -6.73 9.68
C GLY A 159 -15.06 -5.32 10.26
N GLY A 160 -15.11 -4.30 9.41
CA GLY A 160 -15.19 -2.89 9.78
C GLY A 160 -13.89 -2.31 10.33
N LYS A 161 -12.79 -3.05 10.30
CA LYS A 161 -11.49 -2.60 10.80
C LYS A 161 -10.54 -2.30 9.64
N ARG A 162 -9.99 -1.08 9.65
CA ARG A 162 -9.05 -0.60 8.62
C ARG A 162 -7.82 -1.50 8.50
N GLY A 163 -7.39 -1.71 7.28
CA GLY A 163 -6.16 -2.39 6.90
C GLY A 163 -5.37 -1.65 5.83
N ASN A 164 -4.61 -2.39 5.06
CA ASN A 164 -3.90 -1.97 3.85
C ASN A 164 -4.28 -2.94 2.72
N PRO A 165 -4.14 -2.51 1.44
CA PRO A 165 -3.61 -1.24 0.97
C PRO A 165 -4.56 -0.05 1.17
N VAL A 166 -4.03 1.16 0.93
CA VAL A 166 -4.81 2.39 0.88
C VAL A 166 -4.70 3.00 -0.52
N LEU A 167 -5.72 3.75 -0.94
CA LEU A 167 -5.73 4.47 -2.22
C LEU A 167 -5.96 5.95 -1.95
N PHE A 168 -5.20 6.81 -2.65
CA PHE A 168 -5.34 8.25 -2.60
C PHE A 168 -5.45 8.84 -4.00
N ASP A 169 -6.44 9.71 -4.20
CA ASP A 169 -6.54 10.57 -5.36
C ASP A 169 -5.34 11.52 -5.45
N ARG A 170 -4.97 11.92 -6.67
CA ARG A 170 -3.86 12.82 -6.99
C ARG A 170 -3.91 14.14 -6.20
N ARG A 171 -5.09 14.61 -5.86
CA ARG A 171 -5.25 15.84 -5.06
C ARG A 171 -4.53 15.79 -3.72
N PHE A 172 -4.27 14.58 -3.17
CA PHE A 172 -3.56 14.38 -1.92
C PHE A 172 -2.05 14.22 -2.07
N PHE A 173 -1.49 14.14 -3.28
CA PHE A 173 -0.07 13.89 -3.50
C PHE A 173 0.81 14.96 -2.85
N ALA A 174 0.45 16.23 -3.00
CA ALA A 174 1.16 17.33 -2.37
C ALA A 174 1.14 17.23 -0.83
N GLU A 175 0.03 16.78 -0.24
CA GLU A 175 -0.06 16.55 1.21
C GLU A 175 0.75 15.33 1.63
N LEU A 176 0.64 14.19 0.91
CA LEU A 176 1.41 12.97 1.16
C LEU A 176 2.92 13.23 1.13
N THR A 177 3.40 14.09 0.22
CA THR A 177 4.82 14.46 0.14
C THR A 177 5.26 15.46 1.21
N ALA A 178 4.34 16.20 1.82
CA ALA A 178 4.60 17.16 2.89
C ALA A 178 4.57 16.51 4.30
N ILE A 179 3.97 15.32 4.47
CA ILE A 179 3.88 14.62 5.76
C ILE A 179 5.28 14.18 6.22
N GLY A 180 5.52 14.23 7.54
CA GLY A 180 6.72 13.71 8.19
C GLY A 180 6.41 12.68 9.27
N GLY A 181 7.43 11.91 9.67
CA GLY A 181 7.34 10.90 10.73
C GLY A 181 6.66 9.58 10.29
N ASP A 182 6.05 8.89 11.23
CA ASP A 182 5.50 7.54 11.00
C ASP A 182 4.00 7.52 10.67
N THR A 183 3.36 8.67 10.56
CA THR A 183 1.90 8.75 10.36
C THR A 183 1.43 8.43 8.93
N GLY A 184 2.33 8.45 7.96
CA GLY A 184 2.01 8.13 6.56
C GLY A 184 0.73 8.85 6.08
N GLY A 185 -0.08 8.20 5.27
CA GLY A 185 -1.38 8.71 4.80
C GLY A 185 -2.52 8.62 5.83
N ARG A 186 -2.29 8.09 7.05
CA ARG A 186 -3.36 7.89 8.06
C ARG A 186 -4.07 9.20 8.41
N ARG A 187 -3.32 10.30 8.52
CA ARG A 187 -3.91 11.61 8.86
C ARG A 187 -4.90 12.07 7.79
N ILE A 188 -4.55 11.92 6.52
CA ILE A 188 -5.44 12.28 5.39
C ILE A 188 -6.72 11.45 5.46
N LEU A 189 -6.61 10.13 5.67
CA LEU A 189 -7.79 9.27 5.82
C LEU A 189 -8.71 9.69 6.95
N LEU A 190 -8.17 10.17 8.09
CA LEU A 190 -8.97 10.54 9.26
C LEU A 190 -9.55 11.95 9.20
N GLU A 191 -8.91 12.87 8.48
CA GLU A 191 -9.27 14.29 8.44
C GLU A 191 -10.07 14.67 7.19
N SER A 192 -10.06 13.87 6.13
CA SER A 192 -10.77 14.18 4.88
C SER A 192 -12.22 13.70 4.91
N ASP A 193 -13.15 14.59 4.56
CA ASP A 193 -14.59 14.27 4.41
C ASP A 193 -14.87 13.32 3.22
N ALA A 194 -13.90 13.13 2.33
CA ALA A 194 -13.99 12.23 1.19
C ALA A 194 -13.25 10.90 1.43
N SER A 195 -13.11 10.50 2.68
CA SER A 195 -12.51 9.22 3.05
C SER A 195 -13.55 8.17 3.33
N ALA A 196 -13.25 6.91 2.95
CA ALA A 196 -14.08 5.76 3.28
C ALA A 196 -13.23 4.50 3.52
N LEU A 197 -13.79 3.59 4.30
CA LEU A 197 -13.35 2.19 4.36
C LEU A 197 -14.07 1.39 3.27
N VAL A 198 -13.33 0.54 2.59
CA VAL A 198 -13.86 -0.38 1.59
C VAL A 198 -13.80 -1.78 2.19
N GLU A 199 -14.98 -2.33 2.52
CA GLU A 199 -15.07 -3.68 3.11
C GLU A 199 -14.70 -4.73 2.08
N VAL A 200 -13.80 -5.65 2.44
CA VAL A 200 -13.35 -6.77 1.63
C VAL A 200 -13.36 -8.06 2.45
N ASP A 201 -13.55 -9.19 1.78
CA ASP A 201 -13.47 -10.53 2.39
C ASP A 201 -12.03 -11.07 2.28
N ASP A 202 -11.09 -10.33 2.89
CA ASP A 202 -9.64 -10.61 2.83
C ASP A 202 -8.99 -10.25 4.17
N ASP A 203 -8.70 -11.25 4.98
CA ASP A 203 -7.99 -11.06 6.25
C ASP A 203 -6.53 -10.61 6.06
N GLY A 204 -5.96 -10.79 4.87
CA GLY A 204 -4.62 -10.36 4.49
C GLY A 204 -4.40 -8.86 4.64
N VAL A 205 -5.47 -8.04 4.53
CA VAL A 205 -5.42 -6.58 4.66
C VAL A 205 -4.98 -6.09 6.04
N ARG A 206 -4.99 -6.98 7.05
CA ARG A 206 -4.57 -6.69 8.43
C ARG A 206 -3.44 -7.58 8.92
N ARG A 207 -2.83 -8.33 8.00
CA ARG A 207 -1.82 -9.33 8.33
C ARG A 207 -0.47 -8.94 7.74
N ASP A 208 0.33 -8.24 8.53
CA ASP A 208 1.75 -8.00 8.27
C ASP A 208 2.62 -9.08 8.92
N ILE A 209 3.83 -9.22 8.44
CA ILE A 209 4.85 -10.09 9.02
C ILE A 209 5.84 -9.22 9.78
N ASP A 210 5.79 -9.29 11.11
CA ASP A 210 6.69 -8.56 12.00
C ASP A 210 7.73 -9.45 12.66
N GLU A 211 7.38 -10.70 12.92
CA GLU A 211 8.24 -11.67 13.58
C GLU A 211 8.37 -12.97 12.77
N SER A 212 9.42 -13.74 12.98
CA SER A 212 9.62 -15.03 12.28
C SER A 212 8.54 -16.08 12.61
N SER A 213 7.83 -15.92 13.72
CA SER A 213 6.67 -16.74 14.08
C SER A 213 5.46 -16.54 13.16
N ASP A 214 5.33 -15.37 12.54
CA ASP A 214 4.22 -15.02 11.63
C ASP A 214 4.28 -15.78 10.30
N LEU A 215 5.45 -16.34 9.97
CA LEU A 215 5.65 -17.18 8.78
C LEU A 215 4.98 -18.57 8.88
N GLN A 216 4.59 -19.02 10.10
CA GLN A 216 4.14 -20.38 10.36
C GLN A 216 2.60 -20.52 10.47
N ASN A 217 1.87 -19.43 10.31
CA ASN A 217 0.41 -19.38 10.49
C ASN A 217 -0.36 -19.18 9.19
#